data_c24843c9e6206c58cdb6c4856b4a2f43
#
_entry.id   c24843c9e6206c58cdb6c4856b4a2f43
#
_cell.length_a   1.000
_cell.length_b   1.000
_cell.length_c   1.000
_cell.angle_alpha   90.00
_cell.angle_beta   90.00
_cell.angle_gamma   90.00
#
_symmetry.space_group_name_H-M   'P 1'
#
loop_
_entity.id
_entity.type
_entity.pdbx_description
1 polymer ?
#
loop_
_entity_poly.entity_id
_entity_poly.type
_entity_poly.pdbx_seq_one_letter_code
_entity_poly.pdbx_strand_id
1 'polypeptide(L)'
;MYAVTFDIDTNCLSDNNINHSKAYSDIRKFMEANEFKWQQGSVYFGNETINAVTCVTTIQALAKTLPCFSICVKDVRMLKIEENNDLMPAVKAVL
;
A
#
# COMPACT_ATOMS: atom_id res chain seq x y z
N MET A 1 -0.36 0.93 -15.61
CA MET A 1 -0.70 1.22 -14.19
C MET A 1 0.14 0.34 -13.27
N TYR A 2 0.50 0.86 -12.12
CA TYR A 2 1.28 0.11 -11.13
C TYR A 2 0.54 0.03 -9.81
N ALA A 3 0.71 -1.09 -9.13
CA ALA A 3 0.23 -1.28 -7.76
C ALA A 3 1.42 -1.47 -6.82
N VAL A 4 1.23 -1.07 -5.58
CA VAL A 4 2.14 -1.39 -4.48
C VAL A 4 1.39 -2.22 -3.47
N THR A 5 1.99 -3.34 -3.08
CA THR A 5 1.48 -4.19 -2.01
C THR A 5 2.55 -4.36 -0.96
N PHE A 6 2.17 -4.42 0.30
CA PHE A 6 3.13 -4.62 1.37
C PHE A 6 2.54 -5.45 2.51
N ASP A 7 3.41 -6.01 3.31
CA ASP A 7 3.05 -6.79 4.49
C ASP A 7 3.77 -6.20 5.71
N ILE A 8 2.99 -5.77 6.69
CA ILE A 8 3.50 -5.20 7.94
C ILE A 8 3.46 -6.28 9.03
N ASP A 9 4.57 -6.46 9.73
CA ASP A 9 4.62 -7.32 10.90
C ASP A 9 3.91 -6.63 12.06
N THR A 10 2.71 -7.12 12.39
CA THR A 10 1.90 -6.52 13.46
C THR A 10 2.50 -6.74 14.84
N ASN A 11 3.24 -7.83 15.05
CA ASN A 11 3.96 -8.04 16.30
C ASN A 11 5.07 -7.00 16.47
N CYS A 12 5.75 -6.66 15.38
CA CYS A 12 6.74 -5.59 15.39
C CYS A 12 6.13 -4.25 15.79
N LEU A 13 4.95 -3.91 15.28
CA LEU A 13 4.23 -2.70 15.67
C LEU A 13 3.98 -2.69 17.18
N SER A 14 3.44 -3.79 17.72
CA SER A 14 3.16 -3.92 19.15
C SER A 14 4.43 -3.82 20.00
N ASP A 15 5.50 -4.49 19.58
CA ASP A 15 6.78 -4.48 20.29
C ASP A 15 7.43 -3.09 20.34
N ASN A 16 7.11 -2.25 19.36
CA ASN A 16 7.61 -0.87 19.29
C ASN A 16 6.59 0.16 19.81
N ASN A 17 5.53 -0.29 20.47
CA ASN A 17 4.47 0.56 21.01
C ASN A 17 3.80 1.45 19.95
N ILE A 18 3.66 0.92 18.75
CA ILE A 18 3.01 1.63 17.64
C ILE A 18 1.56 1.16 17.53
N ASN A 19 0.63 2.11 17.58
CA ASN A 19 -0.79 1.82 17.39
C ASN A 19 -1.03 1.37 15.94
N HIS A 20 -1.67 0.20 15.78
CA HIS A 20 -1.90 -0.39 14.45
C HIS A 20 -2.76 0.52 13.56
N SER A 21 -3.88 1.01 14.09
CA SER A 21 -4.80 1.87 13.32
C SER A 21 -4.11 3.14 12.88
N LYS A 22 -3.30 3.73 13.76
CA LYS A 22 -2.55 4.95 13.42
C LYS A 22 -1.50 4.68 12.36
N ALA A 23 -0.77 3.56 12.46
CA ALA A 23 0.24 3.18 11.47
C ALA A 23 -0.37 3.06 10.07
N TYR A 24 -1.47 2.30 9.94
CA TYR A 24 -2.13 2.13 8.65
C TYR A 24 -2.75 3.42 8.14
N SER A 25 -3.31 4.24 9.03
CA SER A 25 -3.85 5.56 8.65
C SER A 25 -2.75 6.50 8.14
N ASP A 26 -1.61 6.54 8.80
CA ASP A 26 -0.48 7.39 8.39
C ASP A 26 0.09 6.95 7.04
N ILE A 27 0.21 5.64 6.82
CA ILE A 27 0.66 5.08 5.54
C ILE A 27 -0.33 5.46 4.43
N ARG A 28 -1.62 5.31 4.69
CA ARG A 28 -2.66 5.65 3.72
C ARG A 28 -2.62 7.13 3.33
N LYS A 29 -2.51 8.01 4.31
CA LYS A 29 -2.43 9.45 4.05
C LYS A 29 -1.20 9.80 3.20
N PHE A 30 -0.07 9.18 3.50
CA PHE A 30 1.16 9.38 2.73
C PHE A 30 0.98 8.90 1.28
N MET A 31 0.45 7.71 1.09
CA MET A 31 0.27 7.13 -0.24
C MET A 31 -0.72 7.96 -1.06
N GLU A 32 -1.83 8.37 -0.47
CA GLU A 32 -2.83 9.20 -1.15
C GLU A 32 -2.27 10.57 -1.54
N ALA A 33 -1.43 11.17 -0.70
CA ALA A 33 -0.75 12.43 -1.02
C ALA A 33 0.24 12.29 -2.19
N ASN A 34 0.67 11.08 -2.49
CA ASN A 34 1.60 10.76 -3.57
C ASN A 34 0.94 10.07 -4.77
N GLU A 35 -0.36 10.29 -4.96
CA GLU A 35 -1.11 9.83 -6.12
C GLU A 35 -1.33 8.31 -6.19
N PHE A 36 -1.34 7.66 -5.02
CA PHE A 36 -1.73 6.27 -4.89
C PHE A 36 -3.07 6.19 -4.18
N LYS A 37 -3.96 5.36 -4.71
CA LYS A 37 -5.29 5.17 -4.16
C LYS A 37 -5.36 3.81 -3.44
N TRP A 38 -5.82 3.83 -2.19
CA TRP A 38 -6.06 2.61 -1.44
C TRP A 38 -7.16 1.77 -2.10
N GLN A 39 -6.91 0.49 -2.25
CA GLN A 39 -7.88 -0.45 -2.80
C GLN A 39 -8.49 -1.32 -1.69
N GLN A 40 -7.65 -2.09 -1.03
CA GLN A 40 -8.05 -2.95 0.07
C GLN A 40 -6.81 -3.40 0.84
N GLY A 41 -6.94 -3.67 2.13
CA GLY A 41 -5.83 -4.15 2.94
C GLY A 41 -4.59 -3.27 2.79
N SER A 42 -3.50 -3.85 2.33
CA SER A 42 -2.24 -3.16 2.07
C SER A 42 -1.94 -3.07 0.57
N VAL A 43 -2.97 -2.82 -0.24
CA VAL A 43 -2.87 -2.71 -1.69
C VAL A 43 -3.24 -1.30 -2.13
N TYR A 44 -2.34 -0.65 -2.85
CA TYR A 44 -2.51 0.70 -3.38
C TYR A 44 -2.25 0.72 -4.89
N PHE A 45 -3.13 1.39 -5.63
CA PHE A 45 -2.94 1.59 -7.07
C PHE A 45 -2.45 3.00 -7.33
N GLY A 46 -1.35 3.11 -8.08
CA GLY A 46 -0.88 4.39 -8.58
C GLY A 46 -1.81 4.89 -9.69
N ASN A 47 -1.93 6.22 -9.81
CA ASN A 47 -2.70 6.78 -10.91
C ASN A 47 -1.96 6.59 -12.25
N GLU A 48 -2.56 7.05 -13.34
CA GLU A 48 -2.03 6.85 -14.69
C GLU A 48 -0.66 7.49 -14.92
N THR A 49 -0.30 8.50 -14.13
CA THR A 49 0.98 9.21 -14.28
C THR A 49 2.12 8.53 -13.52
N ILE A 50 1.80 7.55 -12.65
CA ILE A 50 2.80 6.84 -11.87
C ILE A 50 3.52 5.83 -12.75
N ASN A 51 4.83 5.96 -12.87
CA ASN A 51 5.69 4.98 -13.54
C ASN A 51 6.49 4.16 -12.50
N ALA A 52 7.28 3.20 -12.97
CA ALA A 52 8.05 2.33 -12.10
C ALA A 52 9.03 3.12 -11.21
N VAL A 53 9.68 4.13 -11.75
CA VAL A 53 10.63 4.96 -11.01
C VAL A 53 9.92 5.73 -9.89
N THR A 54 8.76 6.30 -10.18
CA THR A 54 7.95 7.01 -9.20
C THR A 54 7.49 6.07 -8.08
N CYS A 55 7.12 4.82 -8.39
CA CYS A 55 6.81 3.83 -7.37
C CYS A 55 7.99 3.62 -6.41
N VAL A 56 9.18 3.41 -6.95
CA VAL A 56 10.38 3.17 -6.14
C VAL A 56 10.68 4.37 -5.25
N THR A 57 10.68 5.57 -5.82
CA THR A 57 11.01 6.79 -5.04
C THR A 57 9.95 7.11 -4.00
N THR A 58 8.68 6.81 -4.27
CA THR A 58 7.60 6.99 -3.29
C THR A 58 7.78 6.04 -2.10
N ILE A 59 8.11 4.78 -2.34
CA ILE A 59 8.35 3.82 -1.26
C ILE A 59 9.61 4.19 -0.46
N GLN A 60 10.65 4.68 -1.10
CA GLN A 60 11.83 5.18 -0.39
C GLN A 60 11.46 6.37 0.51
N ALA A 61 10.66 7.29 0.02
CA ALA A 61 10.18 8.44 0.81
C ALA A 61 9.29 7.99 1.97
N LEU A 62 8.42 7.01 1.74
CA LEU A 62 7.58 6.43 2.79
C LEU A 62 8.44 5.84 3.92
N ALA A 63 9.45 5.06 3.57
CA ALA A 63 10.35 4.45 4.54
C ALA A 63 11.13 5.50 5.34
N LYS A 64 11.54 6.60 4.71
CA LYS A 64 12.23 7.69 5.40
C LYS A 64 11.31 8.49 6.31
N THR A 65 10.06 8.64 5.94
CA THR A 65 9.10 9.53 6.63
C THR A 65 8.41 8.83 7.79
N LEU A 66 8.04 7.54 7.63
CA LEU A 66 7.27 6.80 8.62
C LEU A 66 8.06 5.63 9.19
N PRO A 67 8.60 5.75 10.42
CA PRO A 67 9.32 4.65 11.07
C PRO A 67 8.48 3.38 11.22
N CYS A 68 7.17 3.49 11.39
CA CYS A 68 6.29 2.32 11.48
C CYS A 68 6.39 1.45 10.23
N PHE A 69 6.64 2.06 9.07
CA PHE A 69 6.83 1.32 7.84
C PHE A 69 8.23 0.72 7.76
N SER A 70 9.27 1.55 7.88
CA SER A 70 10.66 1.11 7.70
C SER A 70 11.09 0.05 8.70
N ILE A 71 10.60 0.12 9.95
CA ILE A 71 10.96 -0.82 11.01
C ILE A 71 10.20 -2.12 10.88
N CYS A 72 8.92 -2.07 10.51
CA CYS A 72 8.03 -3.22 10.63
C CYS A 72 7.57 -3.84 9.30
N VAL A 73 7.92 -3.26 8.16
CA VAL A 73 7.60 -3.90 6.89
C VAL A 73 8.45 -5.15 6.67
N LYS A 74 7.82 -6.26 6.31
CA LYS A 74 8.54 -7.51 5.98
C LYS A 74 8.57 -7.80 4.49
N ASP A 75 7.68 -7.24 3.71
CA ASP A 75 7.66 -7.43 2.26
C ASP A 75 6.97 -6.23 1.62
N VAL A 76 7.49 -5.80 0.51
CA VAL A 76 6.87 -4.75 -0.32
C VAL A 76 7.13 -5.07 -1.78
N ARG A 77 6.08 -5.04 -2.59
CA ARG A 77 6.15 -5.39 -4.01
C ARG A 77 5.53 -4.30 -4.86
N MET A 78 6.12 -4.11 -6.03
CA MET A 78 5.53 -3.32 -7.11
C MET A 78 5.02 -4.28 -8.17
N LEU A 79 3.77 -4.12 -8.57
CA LEU A 79 3.13 -4.94 -9.60
C LEU A 79 2.72 -4.05 -10.77
N LYS A 80 3.04 -4.48 -11.98
CA LYS A 80 2.51 -3.83 -13.18
C LYS A 80 1.13 -4.41 -13.49
N ILE A 81 0.13 -3.55 -13.61
CA ILE A 81 -1.25 -3.95 -13.90
C ILE A 81 -1.53 -3.64 -15.38
N GLU A 82 -1.88 -4.67 -16.13
CA GLU A 82 -2.33 -4.51 -17.52
C GLU A 82 -3.84 -4.42 -17.60
N GLU A 83 -4.54 -5.11 -16.69
CA GLU A 83 -5.99 -5.16 -16.70
C GLU A 83 -6.50 -5.24 -15.27
N ASN A 84 -7.54 -4.47 -14.97
CA ASN A 84 -8.19 -4.46 -13.68
C ASN A 84 -9.69 -4.62 -13.87
N ASN A 85 -10.23 -5.74 -13.42
CA ASN A 85 -11.65 -6.06 -13.58
C ASN A 85 -12.30 -6.24 -12.21
N ASP A 86 -13.43 -5.57 -12.01
CA ASP A 86 -14.27 -5.76 -10.83
C ASP A 86 -15.03 -7.09 -10.96
N LEU A 87 -14.80 -8.00 -10.03
CA LEU A 87 -15.42 -9.31 -10.01
C LEU A 87 -16.66 -9.40 -9.10
N MET A 88 -17.09 -8.28 -8.49
CA MET A 88 -18.31 -8.29 -7.68
C MET A 88 -19.56 -8.72 -8.46
N PRO A 89 -19.74 -8.32 -9.72
CA PRO A 89 -20.85 -8.84 -10.51
C PRO A 89 -20.85 -10.37 -10.64
N ALA A 90 -19.68 -10.98 -10.76
CA ALA A 90 -19.55 -12.44 -10.82
C ALA A 90 -19.95 -13.09 -9.50
N VAL A 91 -19.59 -12.49 -8.38
CA VAL A 91 -20.00 -12.96 -7.04
C VAL A 91 -21.52 -12.91 -6.91
N LYS A 92 -22.13 -11.79 -7.28
CA LYS A 92 -23.57 -11.58 -7.15
C LYS A 92 -24.37 -12.49 -8.09
N ALA A 93 -23.79 -12.89 -9.21
CA ALA A 93 -24.47 -13.75 -10.18
C ALA A 93 -24.80 -15.16 -9.64
N VAL A 94 -24.13 -15.61 -8.59
CA VAL A 94 -24.33 -16.96 -8.01
C VAL A 94 -24.94 -16.94 -6.60
N LEU A 95 -25.33 -15.77 -6.12
CA LEU A 95 -25.98 -15.62 -4.81
C LEU A 95 -27.50 -15.70 -4.89
#